data_b99e353d9abde6bf31651534cf84599a
#
_entry.id   b99e353d9abde6bf31651534cf84599a
#
_cell.length_a   1.000
_cell.length_b   1.000
_cell.length_c   1.000
_cell.angle_alpha   90.00
_cell.angle_beta   90.00
_cell.angle_gamma   90.00
#
_symmetry.space_group_name_H-M   'P 1'
#
loop_
_entity.id
_entity.type
_entity.pdbx_description
1 polymer ?
#
loop_
_entity_poly.entity_id
_entity_poly.type
_entity_poly.pdbx_seq_one_letter_code
_entity_poly.pdbx_strand_id
1 'polypeptide(L)'
;LYLKDEFGVETRLLRPPGGCFTEEALKKAGELEYKYVLWSWETDARDWAGTSASVIASTIEKNMHGGDVILLHDSVVGKSHTAEALRILIPYLLSEGYSFDTVSGLFSEE
;
A
#
# COMPACT_ATOMS: atom_id res chain seq x y z
N LEU A 1 1.46 15.82 19.59
CA LEU A 1 1.68 14.46 19.06
C LEU A 1 3.06 14.42 18.41
N TYR A 2 3.88 13.43 18.74
CA TYR A 2 5.31 13.37 18.40
C TYR A 2 5.63 13.71 16.92
N LEU A 3 4.93 13.10 15.96
CA LEU A 3 5.17 13.35 14.52
C LEU A 3 4.90 14.81 14.13
N LYS A 4 3.86 15.41 14.67
CA LYS A 4 3.54 16.81 14.42
C LYS A 4 4.56 17.75 15.07
N ASP A 5 4.91 17.48 16.33
CA ASP A 5 5.79 18.34 17.12
C ASP A 5 7.24 18.30 16.60
N GLU A 6 7.73 17.11 16.23
CA GLU A 6 9.13 16.91 15.81
C GLU A 6 9.35 17.10 14.31
N PHE A 7 8.37 16.75 13.48
CA PHE A 7 8.53 16.69 12.01
C PHE A 7 7.52 17.53 11.23
N GLY A 8 6.58 18.18 11.91
CA GLY A 8 5.51 18.91 11.24
C GLY A 8 4.54 18.04 10.45
N VAL A 9 4.60 16.72 10.66
CA VAL A 9 3.75 15.76 9.92
C VAL A 9 2.43 15.58 10.64
N GLU A 10 1.34 15.92 9.95
CA GLU A 10 -0.02 15.68 10.40
C GLU A 10 -0.69 14.67 9.49
N THR A 11 -1.05 13.52 10.04
CA THR A 11 -1.72 12.43 9.31
C THR A 11 -2.87 11.86 10.13
N ARG A 12 -3.88 11.37 9.44
CA ARG A 12 -4.99 10.60 10.01
C ARG A 12 -5.06 9.19 9.46
N LEU A 13 -4.03 8.77 8.76
CA LEU A 13 -3.91 7.43 8.20
C LEU A 13 -2.95 6.59 9.02
N LEU A 14 -3.30 5.34 9.25
CA LEU A 14 -2.52 4.38 10.03
C LEU A 14 -2.57 3.02 9.36
N ARG A 15 -1.42 2.40 9.19
CA ARG A 15 -1.32 1.00 8.78
C ARG A 15 -0.70 0.19 9.91
N PRO A 16 -1.41 -0.83 10.43
CA PRO A 16 -0.83 -1.68 11.47
C PRO A 16 0.27 -2.55 10.88
N PRO A 17 1.38 -2.76 11.60
CA PRO A 17 2.44 -3.66 11.16
C PRO A 17 1.91 -5.06 10.84
N GLY A 18 2.30 -5.61 9.67
CA GLY A 18 1.82 -6.91 9.20
C GLY A 18 0.31 -6.99 8.90
N GLY A 19 -0.40 -5.87 8.92
CA GLY A 19 -1.84 -5.85 8.75
C GLY A 19 -2.63 -6.40 9.94
N CYS A 20 -1.98 -6.65 11.08
CA CYS A 20 -2.58 -7.22 12.28
C CYS A 20 -3.02 -6.11 13.23
N PHE A 21 -4.23 -6.24 13.77
CA PHE A 21 -4.78 -5.31 14.76
C PHE A 21 -5.77 -6.01 15.68
N THR A 22 -5.98 -5.43 16.87
CA THR A 22 -7.02 -5.85 17.81
C THR A 22 -8.25 -4.95 17.68
N GLU A 23 -9.39 -5.44 18.14
CA GLU A 23 -10.62 -4.63 18.19
C GLU A 23 -10.42 -3.38 19.07
N GLU A 24 -9.68 -3.52 20.16
CA GLU A 24 -9.35 -2.41 21.06
C GLU A 24 -8.51 -1.34 20.37
N ALA A 25 -7.49 -1.75 19.62
CA ALA A 25 -6.65 -0.82 18.85
C ALA A 25 -7.46 -0.11 17.76
N LEU A 26 -8.33 -0.85 17.06
CA LEU A 26 -9.20 -0.28 16.04
C LEU A 26 -10.17 0.75 16.64
N LYS A 27 -10.79 0.43 17.77
CA LYS A 27 -11.67 1.34 18.50
C LYS A 27 -10.93 2.60 18.91
N LYS A 28 -9.73 2.46 19.47
CA LYS A 28 -8.91 3.59 19.89
C LYS A 28 -8.49 4.48 18.71
N ALA A 29 -8.15 3.89 17.58
CA ALA A 29 -7.86 4.64 16.37
C ALA A 29 -9.09 5.47 15.92
N GLY A 30 -10.28 4.87 15.94
CA GLY A 30 -11.52 5.57 15.61
C GLY A 30 -11.84 6.74 16.55
N GLU A 31 -11.64 6.56 17.87
CA GLU A 31 -11.79 7.63 18.86
C GLU A 31 -10.84 8.82 18.62
N LEU A 32 -9.66 8.55 18.07
CA LEU A 32 -8.65 9.54 17.72
C LEU A 32 -8.79 10.05 16.26
N GLU A 33 -9.86 9.66 15.58
CA GLU A 33 -10.14 10.02 14.20
C GLU A 33 -9.09 9.53 13.19
N TYR A 34 -8.41 8.41 13.49
CA TYR A 34 -7.54 7.74 12.54
C TYR A 34 -8.29 6.69 11.72
N LYS A 35 -7.93 6.57 10.46
CA LYS A 35 -8.40 5.51 9.56
C LYS A 35 -7.32 4.44 9.40
N TYR A 36 -7.66 3.18 9.61
CA TYR A 36 -6.81 2.07 9.25
C TYR A 36 -6.83 1.85 7.75
N VAL A 37 -5.64 1.76 7.17
CA VAL A 37 -5.45 1.50 5.75
C VAL A 37 -4.71 0.19 5.60
N LEU A 38 -5.41 -0.84 5.16
CA LEU A 38 -4.84 -2.11 4.76
C LEU A 38 -4.49 -2.05 3.25
N TRP A 39 -4.47 -3.17 2.60
CA TRP A 39 -4.21 -3.26 1.16
C TRP A 39 -5.11 -4.33 0.54
N SER A 40 -5.18 -4.33 -0.78
CA SER A 40 -5.95 -5.33 -1.51
C SER A 40 -5.22 -6.67 -1.49
N TRP A 41 -5.83 -7.69 -0.87
CA TRP A 41 -5.20 -8.99 -0.65
C TRP A 41 -4.89 -9.72 -1.95
N GLU A 42 -5.75 -9.61 -2.95
CA GLU A 42 -5.60 -10.29 -4.23
C GLU A 42 -4.39 -9.80 -5.04
N THR A 43 -3.96 -8.57 -4.80
CA THR A 43 -2.77 -7.98 -5.44
C THR A 43 -1.50 -8.10 -4.61
N ASP A 44 -1.56 -8.76 -3.46
CA ASP A 44 -0.38 -8.96 -2.60
C ASP A 44 0.60 -9.93 -3.26
N ALA A 45 1.62 -9.38 -3.88
CA ALA A 45 2.63 -10.12 -4.61
C ALA A 45 3.78 -10.62 -3.73
N ARG A 46 3.76 -10.35 -2.42
CA ARG A 46 4.81 -10.74 -1.47
C ARG A 46 6.21 -10.38 -1.96
N ASP A 47 6.38 -9.15 -2.38
CA ASP A 47 7.64 -8.65 -2.93
C ASP A 47 8.81 -8.72 -1.95
N TRP A 48 8.51 -8.76 -0.66
CA TRP A 48 9.48 -8.93 0.43
C TRP A 48 10.06 -10.35 0.55
N ALA A 49 9.47 -11.35 -0.11
CA ALA A 49 9.86 -12.77 -0.01
C ALA A 49 10.87 -13.20 -1.08
N GLY A 50 11.59 -12.28 -1.71
CA GLY A 50 12.52 -12.57 -2.79
C GLY A 50 11.85 -12.91 -4.12
N THR A 51 10.57 -12.59 -4.26
CA THR A 51 9.77 -12.82 -5.47
C THR A 51 10.37 -12.06 -6.65
N SER A 52 10.45 -12.69 -7.83
CA SER A 52 11.01 -12.07 -9.03
C SER A 52 10.16 -10.89 -9.53
N ALA A 53 10.79 -9.95 -10.22
CA ALA A 53 10.11 -8.78 -10.78
C ALA A 53 8.93 -9.15 -11.69
N SER A 54 9.12 -10.16 -12.53
CA SER A 54 8.06 -10.63 -13.44
C SER A 54 6.86 -11.23 -12.72
N VAL A 55 7.10 -11.96 -11.62
CA VAL A 55 6.03 -12.56 -10.80
C VAL A 55 5.31 -11.48 -10.01
N ILE A 56 6.02 -10.51 -9.43
CA ILE A 56 5.40 -9.36 -8.75
C ILE A 56 4.47 -8.63 -9.72
N ALA A 57 4.98 -8.23 -10.88
CA ALA A 57 4.20 -7.52 -11.88
C ALA A 57 2.98 -8.34 -12.34
N SER A 58 3.15 -9.59 -12.73
CA SER A 58 2.07 -10.43 -13.22
C SER A 58 0.99 -10.73 -12.18
N THR A 59 1.35 -10.86 -10.91
CA THR A 59 0.39 -11.06 -9.83
C THR A 59 -0.53 -9.85 -9.70
N ILE A 60 0.03 -8.65 -9.75
CA ILE A 60 -0.73 -7.41 -9.66
C ILE A 60 -1.58 -7.23 -10.93
N GLU A 61 -1.00 -7.38 -12.11
CA GLU A 61 -1.68 -7.23 -13.39
C GLU A 61 -2.94 -8.11 -13.52
N LYS A 62 -2.84 -9.37 -13.06
CA LYS A 62 -3.92 -10.35 -13.18
C LYS A 62 -5.08 -10.11 -12.21
N ASN A 63 -4.81 -9.51 -11.07
CA ASN A 63 -5.78 -9.43 -9.97
C ASN A 63 -6.26 -8.02 -9.68
N MET A 64 -5.74 -7.03 -10.39
CA MET A 64 -5.99 -5.62 -10.12
C MET A 64 -7.37 -5.16 -10.57
N HIS A 65 -7.99 -4.33 -9.74
CA HIS A 65 -9.23 -3.61 -10.02
C HIS A 65 -9.08 -2.13 -9.68
N GLY A 66 -9.92 -1.29 -10.26
CA GLY A 66 -9.97 0.12 -9.90
C GLY A 66 -10.29 0.31 -8.42
N GLY A 67 -9.57 1.22 -7.77
CA GLY A 67 -9.71 1.46 -6.33
C GLY A 67 -8.82 0.60 -5.44
N ASP A 68 -8.04 -0.32 -6.00
CA ASP A 68 -7.12 -1.16 -5.22
C ASP A 68 -6.00 -0.34 -4.57
N VAL A 69 -5.64 -0.75 -3.37
CA VAL A 69 -4.45 -0.29 -2.64
C VAL A 69 -3.40 -1.38 -2.73
N ILE A 70 -2.31 -1.10 -3.40
CA ILE A 70 -1.22 -2.05 -3.64
C ILE A 70 -0.13 -1.87 -2.59
N LEU A 71 0.25 -2.96 -1.93
CA LEU A 71 1.35 -3.00 -0.97
C LEU A 71 2.64 -3.44 -1.66
N LEU A 72 3.66 -2.61 -1.56
CA LEU A 72 5.03 -2.92 -1.98
C LEU A 72 6.02 -2.37 -0.96
N HIS A 73 7.22 -2.92 -0.95
CA HIS A 73 8.28 -2.54 0.00
C HIS A 73 9.46 -1.91 -0.73
N ASP A 74 9.96 -0.81 -0.18
CA ASP A 74 11.15 -0.12 -0.69
C ASP A 74 12.46 -0.75 -0.22
N SER A 75 12.40 -1.50 0.88
CA SER A 75 13.53 -2.22 1.45
C SER A 75 13.10 -3.57 2.01
N VAL A 76 13.88 -4.60 1.72
CA VAL A 76 13.65 -5.97 2.19
C VAL A 76 14.95 -6.59 2.64
N VAL A 77 14.87 -7.64 3.47
CA VAL A 77 16.04 -8.48 3.79
C VAL A 77 16.40 -9.29 2.56
N GLY A 78 17.64 -9.19 2.10
CA GLY A 78 18.10 -9.81 0.88
C GLY A 78 17.97 -8.91 -0.36
N LYS A 79 17.76 -9.51 -1.52
CA LYS A 79 17.65 -8.78 -2.78
C LYS A 79 16.21 -8.40 -3.07
N SER A 80 15.97 -7.09 -3.22
CA SER A 80 14.67 -6.56 -3.67
C SER A 80 14.57 -6.55 -5.19
N HIS A 81 13.41 -6.93 -5.71
CA HIS A 81 13.05 -6.85 -7.13
C HIS A 81 11.89 -5.88 -7.38
N THR A 82 11.48 -5.14 -6.37
CA THR A 82 10.29 -4.28 -6.40
C THR A 82 10.46 -3.13 -7.41
N ALA A 83 11.60 -2.46 -7.42
CA ALA A 83 11.86 -1.37 -8.37
C ALA A 83 11.82 -1.85 -9.84
N GLU A 84 12.37 -3.03 -10.11
CA GLU A 84 12.28 -3.66 -11.43
C GLU A 84 10.83 -3.98 -11.81
N ALA A 85 10.06 -4.54 -10.86
CA ALA A 85 8.65 -4.83 -11.05
C ALA A 85 7.84 -3.55 -11.37
N LEU A 86 8.13 -2.45 -10.71
CA LEU A 86 7.47 -1.16 -10.98
C LEU A 86 7.77 -0.63 -12.37
N ARG A 87 8.97 -0.84 -12.91
CA ARG A 87 9.31 -0.46 -14.29
C ARG A 87 8.48 -1.21 -15.33
N ILE A 88 8.04 -2.42 -15.00
CA ILE A 88 7.13 -3.22 -15.84
C ILE A 88 5.68 -2.78 -15.61
N LEU A 89 5.29 -2.71 -14.34
CA LEU A 89 3.90 -2.56 -13.92
C LEU A 89 3.32 -1.18 -14.21
N ILE A 90 4.06 -0.11 -13.94
CA ILE A 90 3.54 1.26 -14.09
C ILE A 90 3.14 1.56 -15.54
N PRO A 91 4.00 1.33 -16.55
CA PRO A 91 3.60 1.55 -17.94
C PRO A 91 2.40 0.69 -18.37
N TYR A 92 2.34 -0.55 -17.91
CA TYR A 92 1.23 -1.44 -18.19
C TYR A 92 -0.09 -0.89 -17.65
N LEU A 93 -0.13 -0.53 -16.37
CA LEU A 93 -1.35 -0.01 -15.73
C LEU A 93 -1.81 1.30 -16.38
N LEU A 94 -0.90 2.19 -16.73
CA LEU A 94 -1.23 3.41 -17.45
C LEU A 94 -1.83 3.11 -18.83
N SER A 95 -1.30 2.11 -19.54
CA SER A 95 -1.82 1.69 -20.84
C SER A 95 -3.22 1.07 -20.74
N GLU A 96 -3.54 0.46 -19.62
CA GLU A 96 -4.86 -0.12 -19.34
C GLU A 96 -5.88 0.93 -18.83
N GLY A 97 -5.48 2.19 -18.75
CA GLY A 97 -6.36 3.29 -18.35
C GLY A 97 -6.43 3.56 -16.85
N TYR A 98 -5.58 2.91 -16.05
CA TYR A 98 -5.48 3.23 -14.62
C TYR A 98 -4.74 4.54 -14.41
N SER A 99 -5.07 5.22 -13.33
CA SER A 99 -4.31 6.34 -12.78
C SER A 99 -3.84 6.00 -11.38
N PHE A 100 -2.85 6.72 -10.90
CA PHE A 100 -2.32 6.55 -9.55
C PHE A 100 -2.73 7.72 -8.68
N ASP A 101 -3.07 7.43 -7.44
CA ASP A 101 -3.44 8.44 -6.46
C ASP A 101 -2.83 8.12 -5.10
N THR A 102 -2.90 9.07 -4.21
CA THR A 102 -2.61 8.84 -2.80
C THR A 102 -3.79 8.15 -2.12
N VAL A 103 -3.52 7.52 -0.97
CA VAL A 103 -4.61 6.94 -0.16
C VAL A 103 -5.60 8.02 0.26
N SER A 104 -5.13 9.19 0.63
CA SER A 104 -6.01 10.33 0.97
C SER A 104 -6.88 10.76 -0.20
N GLY A 105 -6.34 10.78 -1.42
CA GLY A 105 -7.09 11.07 -2.64
C GLY A 105 -8.17 10.05 -2.91
N LEU A 106 -7.86 8.76 -2.75
CA LEU A 106 -8.82 7.67 -2.93
C LEU A 106 -10.02 7.79 -1.98
N PHE A 107 -9.80 8.15 -0.72
CA PHE A 107 -10.88 8.33 0.25
C PHE A 107 -11.66 9.63 0.09
N SER A 108 -11.12 10.64 -0.58
CA SER A 108 -11.79 11.92 -0.77
C SER A 108 -12.84 11.93 -1.90
N GLU A 109 -12.88 10.87 -2.70
CA GLU A 109 -13.86 10.71 -3.80
C GLU A 109 -15.23 10.17 -3.34
N GLU A 110 -15.40 10.00 -2.03
CA GLU A 110 -16.69 9.58 -1.45
C GLU A 110 -17.73 10.71 -1.43
#